data_df003fff1888e769d0d09ad2b1778e20
#
_entry.id   df003fff1888e769d0d09ad2b1778e20
#
_cell.length_a   1.000
_cell.length_b   1.000
_cell.length_c   1.000
_cell.angle_alpha   90.00
_cell.angle_beta   90.00
_cell.angle_gamma   90.00
#
_symmetry.space_group_name_H-M   'P 1'
#
loop_
_entity.id
_entity.type
_entity.pdbx_description
1 polymer ?
#
loop_
_entity_poly.entity_id
_entity_poly.type
_entity_poly.pdbx_seq_one_letter_code
_entity_poly.pdbx_strand_id
1 'polypeptide(L)'
;MKKTTIVYFLLLTFFAATSLTNCTKGFIPEDDIIPTPPTNQVDTVTYQTHISAVISDSCINCHGGSNPQGNLLLETYTQVRNAVENGTLIQRINDAADPMPTSGLLPAQTRALFDEWVQNGYLEN
;
A
#
# COMPACT_ATOMS: atom_id res chain seq x y z
N MET A 1 3.25 -47.90 45.20
CA MET A 1 2.69 -46.58 44.88
C MET A 1 3.59 -45.38 45.18
N LYS A 2 4.61 -45.45 46.00
CA LYS A 2 5.52 -44.29 46.33
C LYS A 2 6.62 -44.01 45.29
N LYS A 3 7.04 -45.00 44.51
CA LYS A 3 8.12 -44.82 43.52
C LYS A 3 7.67 -44.09 42.24
N THR A 4 6.45 -44.28 41.81
CA THR A 4 5.89 -43.65 40.61
C THR A 4 5.64 -42.16 40.81
N THR A 5 5.24 -41.74 42.00
CA THR A 5 5.00 -40.33 42.32
C THR A 5 6.28 -39.48 42.32
N ILE A 6 7.39 -40.08 42.77
CA ILE A 6 8.70 -39.41 42.80
C ILE A 6 9.21 -39.18 41.38
N VAL A 7 9.04 -40.14 40.47
CA VAL A 7 9.44 -40.00 39.07
C VAL A 7 8.65 -38.89 38.34
N TYR A 8 7.36 -38.76 38.60
CA TYR A 8 6.53 -37.68 38.07
C TYR A 8 6.94 -36.30 38.59
N PHE A 9 7.33 -36.21 39.87
CA PHE A 9 7.80 -34.95 40.44
C PHE A 9 9.17 -34.53 39.88
N LEU A 10 10.08 -35.47 39.63
CA LEU A 10 11.38 -35.20 39.00
C LEU A 10 11.25 -34.84 37.51
N LEU A 11 10.33 -35.40 36.79
CA LEU A 11 10.04 -35.05 35.41
C LEU A 11 9.40 -33.65 35.29
N LEU A 12 8.52 -33.28 36.20
CA LEU A 12 7.88 -31.94 36.23
C LEU A 12 8.87 -30.82 36.55
N THR A 13 9.82 -31.08 37.44
CA THR A 13 10.87 -30.09 37.78
C THR A 13 11.89 -29.93 36.66
N PHE A 14 12.16 -30.98 35.86
CA PHE A 14 13.09 -30.90 34.74
C PHE A 14 12.49 -30.13 33.56
N PHE A 15 11.14 -30.18 33.35
CA PHE A 15 10.46 -29.47 32.27
C PHE A 15 10.31 -27.96 32.55
N ALA A 16 10.34 -27.54 33.81
CA ALA A 16 10.24 -26.13 34.20
C ALA A 16 11.56 -25.34 34.03
N ALA A 17 12.67 -26.02 33.82
CA ALA A 17 14.01 -25.39 33.77
C ALA A 17 14.50 -25.04 32.34
N THR A 18 13.75 -25.40 31.27
CA THR A 18 14.19 -25.22 29.88
C THR A 18 13.54 -24.06 29.13
N SER A 19 12.71 -23.25 29.77
CA SER A 19 11.98 -22.14 29.11
C SER A 19 12.61 -20.74 29.29
N LEU A 20 13.90 -20.65 29.59
CA LEU A 20 14.62 -19.38 29.59
C LEU A 20 15.53 -19.30 28.36
N THR A 21 14.97 -19.36 27.14
CA THR A 21 15.66 -18.86 25.95
C THR A 21 15.55 -17.35 25.97
N ASN A 22 16.59 -16.75 26.51
CA ASN A 22 16.86 -15.32 26.49
C ASN A 22 17.00 -14.88 25.02
N CYS A 23 16.07 -14.10 24.50
CA CYS A 23 16.27 -13.33 23.27
C CYS A 23 17.39 -12.33 23.55
N THR A 24 18.63 -12.67 23.19
CA THR A 24 19.70 -11.70 23.07
C THR A 24 19.33 -10.73 21.97
N LYS A 25 18.86 -9.53 22.35
CA LYS A 25 18.89 -8.36 21.48
C LYS A 25 20.34 -8.20 21.05
N GLY A 26 20.62 -8.40 19.76
CA GLY A 26 21.89 -8.07 19.19
C GLY A 26 22.23 -6.63 19.52
N PHE A 27 23.27 -6.43 20.33
CA PHE A 27 23.85 -5.13 20.58
C PHE A 27 24.57 -4.72 19.29
N ILE A 28 23.98 -3.78 18.55
CA ILE A 28 24.64 -3.09 17.45
C ILE A 28 25.54 -2.05 18.09
N PRO A 29 26.88 -2.04 17.83
CA PRO A 29 27.74 -0.99 18.36
C PRO A 29 27.24 0.38 17.92
N GLU A 30 27.11 1.29 18.88
CA GLU A 30 26.53 2.61 18.77
C GLU A 30 27.54 3.66 18.24
N ASP A 31 28.44 3.27 17.34
CA ASP A 31 29.33 4.20 16.68
C ASP A 31 29.11 4.14 15.16
N ASP A 32 28.60 5.24 14.60
CA ASP A 32 28.41 5.61 13.19
C ASP A 32 27.01 5.50 12.58
N ILE A 33 25.95 5.44 13.37
CA ILE A 33 24.65 5.79 12.79
C ILE A 33 24.17 7.06 13.48
N ILE A 34 24.42 8.20 12.88
CA ILE A 34 23.60 9.39 13.15
C ILE A 34 22.17 8.90 12.95
N PRO A 35 21.31 8.86 13.99
CA PRO A 35 19.91 8.60 13.76
C PRO A 35 19.40 9.77 12.92
N THR A 36 19.37 9.57 11.61
CA THR A 36 18.50 10.39 10.79
C THR A 36 17.12 10.18 11.40
N PRO A 37 16.47 11.21 11.97
CA PRO A 37 15.09 11.08 12.41
C PRO A 37 14.35 10.38 11.28
N PRO A 38 13.39 9.46 11.55
CA PRO A 38 12.54 9.00 10.49
C PRO A 38 11.97 10.27 9.87
N THR A 39 12.50 10.63 8.72
CA THR A 39 11.87 11.61 7.88
C THR A 39 10.55 10.95 7.58
N ASN A 40 9.48 11.39 8.25
CA ASN A 40 8.15 11.28 7.72
C ASN A 40 8.18 12.12 6.44
N GLN A 41 8.84 11.58 5.42
CA GLN A 41 8.49 11.93 4.07
C GLN A 41 7.08 11.37 3.94
N VAL A 42 6.10 12.19 4.21
CA VAL A 42 4.80 12.05 3.59
C VAL A 42 5.13 12.14 2.11
N ASP A 43 5.24 10.97 1.48
CA ASP A 43 5.60 10.88 0.07
C ASP A 43 4.46 11.53 -0.69
N THR A 44 4.68 12.77 -1.11
CA THR A 44 3.63 13.59 -1.71
C THR A 44 3.15 12.90 -2.98
N VAL A 45 1.87 12.58 -3.07
CA VAL A 45 1.32 11.90 -4.22
C VAL A 45 1.43 12.78 -5.45
N THR A 46 2.16 12.29 -6.45
CA THR A 46 2.32 12.94 -7.75
C THR A 46 1.84 12.03 -8.88
N TYR A 47 1.67 12.59 -10.07
CA TYR A 47 1.27 11.81 -11.23
C TYR A 47 2.32 10.76 -11.58
N GLN A 48 3.58 11.16 -11.69
CA GLN A 48 4.65 10.27 -12.17
C GLN A 48 4.95 9.12 -11.21
N THR A 49 4.93 9.37 -9.90
CA THR A 49 5.30 8.36 -8.91
C THR A 49 4.14 7.44 -8.53
N HIS A 50 2.88 7.91 -8.63
CA HIS A 50 1.73 7.18 -8.10
C HIS A 50 0.62 6.95 -9.13
N ILE A 51 0.12 8.02 -9.75
CA ILE A 51 -1.09 7.96 -10.58
C ILE A 51 -0.82 7.26 -11.91
N SER A 52 0.32 7.52 -12.55
CA SER A 52 0.66 6.97 -13.87
C SER A 52 0.67 5.44 -13.88
N ALA A 53 1.16 4.80 -12.82
CA ALA A 53 1.15 3.34 -12.69
C ALA A 53 -0.28 2.78 -12.65
N VAL A 54 -1.17 3.39 -11.86
CA VAL A 54 -2.58 2.98 -11.78
C VAL A 54 -3.28 3.14 -13.13
N ILE A 55 -3.05 4.26 -13.81
CA ILE A 55 -3.60 4.53 -15.14
C ILE A 55 -3.12 3.49 -16.15
N SER A 56 -1.81 3.21 -16.18
CA SER A 56 -1.20 2.21 -17.06
C SER A 56 -1.79 0.82 -16.86
N ASP A 57 -1.94 0.40 -15.61
CA ASP A 57 -2.36 -0.96 -15.28
C ASP A 57 -3.87 -1.17 -15.45
N SER A 58 -4.68 -0.14 -15.20
CA SER A 58 -6.12 -0.30 -15.05
C SER A 58 -6.97 0.44 -16.08
N CYS A 59 -6.43 1.43 -16.80
CA CYS A 59 -7.22 2.32 -17.64
C CYS A 59 -6.84 2.29 -19.13
N ILE A 60 -5.53 2.24 -19.43
CA ILE A 60 -5.01 2.41 -20.80
C ILE A 60 -5.53 1.36 -21.77
N ASN A 61 -5.79 0.13 -21.31
CA ASN A 61 -6.26 -0.94 -22.17
C ASN A 61 -7.58 -0.57 -22.89
N CYS A 62 -8.42 0.28 -22.27
CA CYS A 62 -9.67 0.75 -22.83
C CYS A 62 -9.63 2.24 -23.21
N HIS A 63 -8.81 3.04 -22.54
CA HIS A 63 -8.72 4.49 -22.70
C HIS A 63 -7.40 4.95 -23.32
N GLY A 64 -6.77 4.11 -24.13
CA GLY A 64 -5.57 4.41 -24.90
C GLY A 64 -5.74 4.11 -26.39
N GLY A 65 -4.71 4.49 -27.19
CA GLY A 65 -4.65 4.23 -28.63
C GLY A 65 -5.52 5.15 -29.47
N SER A 66 -5.73 4.75 -30.72
CA SER A 66 -6.43 5.57 -31.71
C SER A 66 -7.96 5.54 -31.62
N ASN A 67 -8.54 4.63 -30.86
CA ASN A 67 -9.99 4.48 -30.72
C ASN A 67 -10.38 4.19 -29.26
N PRO A 68 -10.16 5.16 -28.35
CA PRO A 68 -10.42 4.97 -26.93
C PRO A 68 -11.92 4.85 -26.64
N GLN A 69 -12.27 4.01 -25.68
CA GLN A 69 -13.67 3.86 -25.24
C GLN A 69 -14.20 5.19 -24.70
N GLY A 70 -15.44 5.52 -25.07
CA GLY A 70 -16.07 6.78 -24.68
C GLY A 70 -15.37 8.05 -25.21
N ASN A 71 -14.51 7.93 -26.22
CA ASN A 71 -13.64 9.02 -26.73
C ASN A 71 -12.78 9.68 -25.64
N LEU A 72 -12.46 8.93 -24.57
CA LEU A 72 -11.65 9.40 -23.45
C LEU A 72 -10.25 8.81 -23.56
N LEU A 73 -9.24 9.64 -23.79
CA LEU A 73 -7.83 9.28 -23.74
C LEU A 73 -7.26 9.56 -22.34
N LEU A 74 -6.46 8.61 -21.81
CA LEU A 74 -5.79 8.71 -20.52
C LEU A 74 -4.28 8.39 -20.62
N GLU A 75 -3.63 8.71 -21.72
CA GLU A 75 -2.24 8.35 -22.00
C GLU A 75 -1.22 9.33 -21.43
N THR A 76 -1.63 10.56 -21.16
CA THR A 76 -0.74 11.63 -20.69
C THR A 76 -1.23 12.26 -19.41
N TYR A 77 -0.29 12.87 -18.66
CA TYR A 77 -0.63 13.66 -17.48
C TYR A 77 -1.78 14.65 -17.73
N THR A 78 -1.68 15.43 -18.82
CA THR A 78 -2.69 16.45 -19.14
C THR A 78 -4.06 15.84 -19.38
N GLN A 79 -4.14 14.69 -20.06
CA GLN A 79 -5.41 13.99 -20.31
C GLN A 79 -6.01 13.46 -19.01
N VAL A 80 -5.21 12.82 -18.17
CA VAL A 80 -5.66 12.30 -16.88
C VAL A 80 -6.09 13.43 -15.95
N ARG A 81 -5.28 14.50 -15.85
CA ARG A 81 -5.64 15.68 -15.07
C ARG A 81 -6.98 16.26 -15.52
N ASN A 82 -7.17 16.45 -16.83
CA ASN A 82 -8.42 16.97 -17.35
C ASN A 82 -9.62 16.06 -17.04
N ALA A 83 -9.44 14.74 -17.11
CA ALA A 83 -10.49 13.76 -16.81
C ALA A 83 -10.86 13.77 -15.32
N VAL A 84 -9.93 14.08 -14.43
CA VAL A 84 -10.20 14.26 -12.99
C VAL A 84 -10.80 15.63 -12.69
N GLU A 85 -10.23 16.69 -13.23
CA GLU A 85 -10.59 18.09 -12.91
C GLU A 85 -11.93 18.50 -13.52
N ASN A 86 -12.17 18.13 -14.77
CA ASN A 86 -13.32 18.58 -15.56
C ASN A 86 -14.26 17.44 -15.99
N GLY A 87 -13.86 16.20 -15.75
CA GLY A 87 -14.62 15.01 -16.12
C GLY A 87 -15.25 14.29 -14.93
N THR A 88 -15.50 13.01 -15.13
CA THR A 88 -16.15 12.14 -14.13
C THR A 88 -15.23 11.03 -13.63
N LEU A 89 -13.91 11.11 -13.83
CA LEU A 89 -12.99 10.02 -13.47
C LEU A 89 -13.11 9.65 -12.00
N ILE A 90 -13.04 10.64 -11.09
CA ILE A 90 -13.17 10.38 -9.64
C ILE A 90 -14.51 9.74 -9.29
N GLN A 91 -15.60 10.22 -9.89
CA GLN A 91 -16.91 9.64 -9.68
C GLN A 91 -16.95 8.18 -10.14
N ARG A 92 -16.43 7.89 -11.32
CA ARG A 92 -16.47 6.55 -11.92
C ARG A 92 -15.63 5.52 -11.17
N ILE A 93 -14.46 5.87 -10.67
CA ILE A 93 -13.62 4.96 -9.88
C ILE A 93 -14.22 4.67 -8.50
N ASN A 94 -15.17 5.48 -8.02
CA ASN A 94 -15.86 5.32 -6.74
C ASN A 94 -17.30 4.80 -6.86
N ASP A 95 -17.83 4.65 -8.06
CA ASP A 95 -19.20 4.18 -8.30
C ASP A 95 -19.27 2.66 -8.21
N ALA A 96 -19.89 2.14 -7.14
CA ALA A 96 -20.07 0.69 -6.97
C ALA A 96 -21.11 0.09 -7.93
N ALA A 97 -22.02 0.89 -8.48
CA ALA A 97 -23.07 0.42 -9.38
C ALA A 97 -22.58 0.35 -10.84
N ASP A 98 -21.67 1.26 -11.23
CA ASP A 98 -21.13 1.33 -12.58
C ASP A 98 -19.65 1.73 -12.53
N PRO A 99 -18.78 0.84 -12.01
CA PRO A 99 -17.39 1.19 -11.72
C PRO A 99 -16.53 1.31 -12.98
N MET A 100 -15.44 2.06 -12.85
CA MET A 100 -14.29 2.01 -13.74
C MET A 100 -13.04 1.66 -12.91
N PRO A 101 -12.27 0.63 -13.33
CA PRO A 101 -12.52 -0.26 -14.49
C PRO A 101 -13.79 -1.11 -14.33
N THR A 102 -14.34 -1.57 -15.45
CA THR A 102 -15.61 -2.36 -15.49
C THR A 102 -15.47 -3.74 -14.84
N SER A 103 -14.26 -4.17 -14.53
CA SER A 103 -13.97 -5.39 -13.77
C SER A 103 -14.29 -5.27 -12.28
N GLY A 104 -14.56 -4.07 -11.79
CA GLY A 104 -14.87 -3.79 -10.38
C GLY A 104 -14.12 -2.58 -9.83
N LEU A 105 -14.48 -2.19 -8.61
CA LEU A 105 -13.81 -1.08 -7.93
C LEU A 105 -12.33 -1.37 -7.70
N LEU A 106 -11.50 -0.38 -7.94
CA LEU A 106 -10.11 -0.37 -7.49
C LEU A 106 -10.04 -0.49 -5.95
N PRO A 107 -8.95 -1.05 -5.39
CA PRO A 107 -8.73 -1.04 -3.94
C PRO A 107 -8.91 0.36 -3.34
N ALA A 108 -9.48 0.44 -2.14
CA ALA A 108 -9.76 1.73 -1.50
C ALA A 108 -8.51 2.62 -1.37
N GLN A 109 -7.35 2.01 -1.05
CA GLN A 109 -6.08 2.72 -0.97
C GLN A 109 -5.66 3.31 -2.32
N THR A 110 -5.85 2.57 -3.42
CA THR A 110 -5.54 3.05 -4.78
C THR A 110 -6.44 4.23 -5.17
N ARG A 111 -7.72 4.19 -4.79
CA ARG A 111 -8.65 5.30 -5.04
C ARG A 111 -8.30 6.53 -4.23
N ALA A 112 -7.86 6.35 -2.98
CA ALA A 112 -7.41 7.42 -2.11
C ALA A 112 -6.19 8.19 -2.66
N LEU A 113 -5.33 7.55 -3.48
CA LEU A 113 -4.23 8.25 -4.17
C LEU A 113 -4.75 9.36 -5.10
N PHE A 114 -5.87 9.13 -5.78
CA PHE A 114 -6.47 10.17 -6.64
C PHE A 114 -7.01 11.32 -5.81
N ASP A 115 -7.65 11.04 -4.67
CA ASP A 115 -8.17 12.09 -3.79
C ASP A 115 -7.03 12.94 -3.22
N GLU A 116 -5.93 12.32 -2.83
CA GLU A 116 -4.73 13.00 -2.34
C GLU A 116 -4.04 13.80 -3.46
N TRP A 117 -3.96 13.24 -4.67
CA TRP A 117 -3.42 13.95 -5.83
C TRP A 117 -4.21 15.22 -6.16
N VAL A 118 -5.53 15.16 -6.07
CA VAL A 118 -6.41 16.34 -6.20
C VAL A 118 -6.10 17.38 -5.11
N GLN A 119 -6.01 16.94 -3.84
CA GLN A 119 -5.71 17.83 -2.70
C GLN A 119 -4.33 18.49 -2.85
N ASN A 120 -3.37 17.80 -3.43
CA ASN A 120 -2.02 18.32 -3.70
C ASN A 120 -1.94 19.20 -4.95
N GLY A 121 -3.08 19.52 -5.60
CA GLY A 121 -3.14 20.41 -6.76
C GLY A 121 -2.64 19.78 -8.04
N TYR A 122 -2.82 18.47 -8.19
CA TYR A 122 -2.47 17.71 -9.41
C TYR A 122 -0.98 17.77 -9.75
N LEU A 123 -0.10 17.57 -8.79
CA LEU A 123 1.35 17.60 -9.02
C LEU A 123 1.75 16.56 -10.07
N GLU A 124 2.59 16.98 -11.05
CA GLU A 124 3.10 16.07 -12.09
C GLU A 124 4.28 15.24 -11.57
N ASN A 125 5.23 15.91 -10.84
CA ASN A 125 6.48 15.34 -10.29
C ASN A 125 6.57 15.57 -8.79
#